data_86a3fa7a3199252c05f3da0f5d05b5cb
#
_entry.id   86a3fa7a3199252c05f3da0f5d05b5cb
#
_cell.length_a   1.000
_cell.length_b   1.000
_cell.length_c   1.000
_cell.angle_alpha   90.00
_cell.angle_beta   90.00
_cell.angle_gamma   90.00
#
_symmetry.space_group_name_H-M   'P 1'
#
loop_
_entity.id
_entity.type
_entity.pdbx_description
1 polymer ?
#
loop_
_entity_poly.entity_id
_entity_poly.type
_entity_poly.pdbx_seq_one_letter_code
_entity_poly.pdbx_strand_id
1 'polypeptide(L)'
;VRRRAGAIALACVLVLAAAAGVVLYVQRMKKSGPARESPTLAILPFRNLEPDADTDFLGFSLADAVTAKLGYVSALTVRPSSYVYKYRNQAIDPHQAARDLNVNTLLTGTFVKEGDDLRITAQLIDVKADRILWNDTLDLKYDKLLTVQDRVAQEIVRGMELSLSPAEQARLQPGAAVDPQAYEYYLRGVDFYSMNDFPMAIKMLERSAALQPGYAPTWAHLGRSYTTNASLQFGGREGYRKAQDAYQKALSLDPSDIQARIFTANLLTDTGRAEEAVPLVRAVLETSPNNAEAHWELGYAYRFGGMLNESVSECERARQLDPQVKINSSALNAYLYLGQYDQFLVSLPQTENSVFVLFYRGFGEYYQKNWPEAAGSFDRAFAMDPSALPAQLAKAFSDAIAHDDASGLALMRETESRIERSGVSDAEGIYKIAQAYAALGDKRSAMRMLRQSIDGGFFCSPYFETDPLLDPLRQEAGFTELMSQAHERYEDFKTRFFTAATERRPEN
;
A
#
# COMPACT_ATOMS: atom_id res chain seq x y z
N VAL A 1 57.35 -28.85 40.48
CA VAL A 1 57.47 -27.55 39.85
C VAL A 1 56.79 -27.51 38.50
N ARG A 2 56.90 -28.54 37.61
CA ARG A 2 56.29 -28.56 36.27
C ARG A 2 54.75 -28.52 36.23
N ARG A 3 54.04 -29.07 37.22
CA ARG A 3 52.57 -29.03 37.26
C ARG A 3 51.97 -27.66 37.61
N ARG A 4 52.66 -26.84 38.36
CA ARG A 4 52.23 -25.47 38.70
C ARG A 4 52.40 -24.49 37.56
N ALA A 5 53.41 -24.66 36.70
CA ALA A 5 53.61 -23.83 35.53
C ALA A 5 52.54 -24.04 34.46
N GLY A 6 52.08 -25.27 34.25
CA GLY A 6 50.96 -25.61 33.34
C GLY A 6 49.59 -25.03 33.77
N ALA A 7 49.34 -25.03 35.11
CA ALA A 7 48.08 -24.45 35.64
C ALA A 7 48.05 -22.92 35.49
N ILE A 8 49.22 -22.24 35.67
CA ILE A 8 49.32 -20.78 35.47
C ILE A 8 49.17 -20.41 33.97
N ALA A 9 49.76 -21.19 33.07
CA ALA A 9 49.66 -20.94 31.63
C ALA A 9 48.16 -21.13 31.18
N LEU A 10 47.46 -22.14 31.68
CA LEU A 10 46.04 -22.33 31.35
C LEU A 10 45.15 -21.22 31.90
N ALA A 11 45.43 -20.75 33.12
CA ALA A 11 44.69 -19.61 33.69
C ALA A 11 44.91 -18.32 32.90
N CYS A 12 46.14 -18.06 32.45
CA CYS A 12 46.44 -16.89 31.57
C CYS A 12 45.71 -16.96 30.24
N VAL A 13 45.62 -18.15 29.60
CA VAL A 13 44.90 -18.34 28.33
C VAL A 13 43.38 -18.12 28.53
N LEU A 14 42.82 -18.62 29.63
CA LEU A 14 41.36 -18.39 29.93
C LEU A 14 41.07 -16.92 30.21
N VAL A 15 41.95 -16.18 30.89
CA VAL A 15 41.81 -14.75 31.15
C VAL A 15 41.91 -13.95 29.84
N LEU A 16 42.83 -14.32 28.94
CA LEU A 16 42.95 -13.67 27.64
C LEU A 16 41.75 -13.95 26.72
N ALA A 17 41.23 -15.18 26.76
CA ALA A 17 40.04 -15.54 25.99
C ALA A 17 38.80 -14.81 26.54
N ALA A 18 38.63 -14.70 27.86
CA ALA A 18 37.59 -13.90 28.48
C ALA A 18 37.69 -12.39 28.14
N ALA A 19 38.89 -11.85 28.19
CA ALA A 19 39.14 -10.45 27.80
C ALA A 19 38.83 -10.19 26.30
N ALA A 20 39.24 -11.10 25.40
CA ALA A 20 38.90 -11.02 23.99
C ALA A 20 37.38 -11.16 23.77
N GLY A 21 36.71 -12.06 24.48
CA GLY A 21 35.25 -12.19 24.46
C GLY A 21 34.52 -10.91 24.91
N VAL A 22 34.99 -10.27 25.98
CA VAL A 22 34.45 -8.99 26.45
C VAL A 22 34.69 -7.87 25.44
N VAL A 23 35.89 -7.80 24.82
CA VAL A 23 36.18 -6.81 23.77
C VAL A 23 35.31 -7.01 22.57
N LEU A 24 35.12 -8.24 22.10
CA LEU A 24 34.23 -8.58 20.98
C LEU A 24 32.77 -8.29 21.36
N TYR A 25 32.35 -8.58 22.56
CA TYR A 25 31.02 -8.26 23.08
C TYR A 25 30.76 -6.74 23.12
N VAL A 26 31.72 -5.97 23.66
CA VAL A 26 31.65 -4.51 23.71
C VAL A 26 31.71 -3.88 22.30
N GLN A 27 32.52 -4.45 21.39
CA GLN A 27 32.53 -4.01 19.98
C GLN A 27 31.22 -4.34 19.26
N ARG A 28 30.59 -5.49 19.58
CA ARG A 28 29.26 -5.86 19.06
C ARG A 28 28.18 -4.95 19.63
N MET A 29 28.21 -4.61 20.94
CA MET A 29 27.31 -3.65 21.56
C MET A 29 27.51 -2.21 21.05
N LYS A 30 28.74 -1.81 20.73
CA LYS A 30 29.00 -0.50 20.09
C LYS A 30 28.54 -0.44 18.64
N LYS A 31 28.46 -1.58 17.93
CA LYS A 31 27.81 -1.70 16.61
C LYS A 31 26.27 -1.79 16.69
N SER A 32 25.72 -2.22 17.83
CA SER A 32 24.31 -2.14 18.18
C SER A 32 24.04 -0.91 19.07
N GLY A 33 24.48 0.26 18.65
CA GLY A 33 23.91 1.50 19.16
C GLY A 33 22.38 1.45 18.95
N PRO A 34 21.57 2.18 19.74
CA PRO A 34 20.12 2.20 19.50
C PRO A 34 19.92 2.41 18.02
N ALA A 35 19.16 1.51 17.38
CA ALA A 35 18.88 1.59 15.96
C ALA A 35 18.48 3.04 15.70
N ARG A 36 19.32 3.79 14.98
CA ARG A 36 19.01 5.17 14.63
C ARG A 36 17.70 5.05 13.87
N GLU A 37 16.60 5.50 14.47
CA GLU A 37 15.32 5.55 13.79
C GLU A 37 15.58 6.19 12.44
N SER A 38 15.22 5.51 11.36
CA SER A 38 15.38 6.08 10.02
C SER A 38 14.67 7.43 10.01
N PRO A 39 15.33 8.48 9.53
CA PRO A 39 14.71 9.79 9.48
C PRO A 39 13.41 9.71 8.69
N THR A 40 12.38 10.35 9.21
CA THR A 40 11.03 10.37 8.62
C THR A 40 10.75 11.76 8.06
N LEU A 41 10.21 11.82 6.84
CA LEU A 41 9.93 13.05 6.11
C LEU A 41 8.49 13.05 5.59
N ALA A 42 7.82 14.18 5.70
CA ALA A 42 6.63 14.46 4.91
C ALA A 42 6.85 15.76 4.10
N ILE A 43 6.35 15.75 2.88
CA ILE A 43 6.42 16.88 1.95
C ILE A 43 5.01 17.43 1.82
N LEU A 44 4.76 18.58 2.45
CA LEU A 44 3.45 19.21 2.40
C LEU A 44 3.19 19.84 1.03
N PRO A 45 1.93 19.89 0.56
CA PRO A 45 1.59 20.62 -0.64
C PRO A 45 2.07 22.08 -0.54
N PHE A 46 2.71 22.56 -1.62
CA PHE A 46 3.12 23.95 -1.70
C PHE A 46 1.89 24.84 -1.78
N ARG A 47 1.82 25.87 -0.93
CA ARG A 47 0.67 26.77 -0.91
C ARG A 47 0.80 27.80 -2.03
N ASN A 48 -0.21 27.94 -2.86
CA ASN A 48 -0.33 29.03 -3.81
C ASN A 48 -0.63 30.33 -3.06
N LEU A 49 0.22 31.35 -3.21
CA LEU A 49 0.02 32.69 -2.60
C LEU A 49 -0.93 33.56 -3.42
N GLU A 50 -1.10 33.23 -4.69
CA GLU A 50 -2.08 33.86 -5.60
C GLU A 50 -3.00 32.77 -6.17
N PRO A 51 -4.02 32.34 -5.39
CA PRO A 51 -4.89 31.24 -5.78
C PRO A 51 -5.52 31.45 -7.16
N ASP A 52 -5.29 30.47 -8.04
CA ASP A 52 -5.79 30.44 -9.40
C ASP A 52 -6.06 28.99 -9.81
N ALA A 53 -7.26 28.72 -10.34
CA ALA A 53 -7.69 27.39 -10.75
C ALA A 53 -6.76 26.73 -11.77
N ASP A 54 -6.06 27.53 -12.59
CA ASP A 54 -5.12 27.02 -13.59
C ASP A 54 -3.77 26.61 -13.01
N THR A 55 -3.43 27.00 -11.78
CA THR A 55 -2.13 26.78 -11.16
C THR A 55 -2.19 26.07 -9.80
N ASP A 56 -3.33 26.01 -9.15
CA ASP A 56 -3.50 25.41 -7.81
C ASP A 56 -3.13 23.91 -7.75
N PHE A 57 -3.19 23.22 -8.89
CA PHE A 57 -2.75 21.82 -8.99
C PHE A 57 -1.25 21.64 -8.68
N LEU A 58 -0.42 22.66 -8.94
CA LEU A 58 1.02 22.61 -8.73
C LEU A 58 1.39 22.30 -7.27
N GLY A 59 0.62 22.81 -6.32
CA GLY A 59 0.93 22.66 -4.90
C GLY A 59 1.06 21.22 -4.48
N PHE A 60 0.07 20.40 -4.82
CA PHE A 60 0.05 18.98 -4.48
C PHE A 60 0.95 18.16 -5.41
N SER A 61 0.83 18.36 -6.72
CA SER A 61 1.50 17.50 -7.69
C SER A 61 3.03 17.65 -7.69
N LEU A 62 3.57 18.84 -7.39
CA LEU A 62 5.02 19.01 -7.18
C LEU A 62 5.50 18.31 -5.89
N ALA A 63 4.72 18.38 -4.81
CA ALA A 63 5.04 17.64 -3.57
C ALA A 63 5.04 16.13 -3.81
N ASP A 64 4.07 15.62 -4.58
CA ASP A 64 3.99 14.21 -4.99
C ASP A 64 5.21 13.79 -5.82
N ALA A 65 5.59 14.60 -6.81
CA ALA A 65 6.75 14.34 -7.66
C ALA A 65 8.08 14.29 -6.86
N VAL A 66 8.25 15.18 -5.88
CA VAL A 66 9.41 15.14 -4.96
C VAL A 66 9.36 13.90 -4.08
N THR A 67 8.18 13.54 -3.55
CA THR A 67 7.96 12.33 -2.75
C THR A 67 8.35 11.07 -3.53
N ALA A 68 7.89 10.94 -4.77
CA ALA A 68 8.23 9.82 -5.65
C ALA A 68 9.74 9.71 -5.89
N LYS A 69 10.41 10.85 -6.14
CA LYS A 69 11.86 10.90 -6.36
C LYS A 69 12.67 10.46 -5.14
N LEU A 70 12.22 10.83 -3.94
CA LEU A 70 12.87 10.44 -2.68
C LEU A 70 12.55 9.00 -2.26
N GLY A 71 11.57 8.36 -2.84
CA GLY A 71 11.25 6.94 -2.59
C GLY A 71 12.40 5.98 -2.90
N TYR A 72 13.40 6.41 -3.68
CA TYR A 72 14.60 5.63 -3.97
C TYR A 72 15.70 5.76 -2.89
N VAL A 73 15.53 6.61 -1.86
CA VAL A 73 16.52 6.83 -0.79
C VAL A 73 16.23 5.89 0.36
N SER A 74 16.96 4.78 0.44
CA SER A 74 16.72 3.69 1.40
C SER A 74 16.89 4.11 2.87
N ALA A 75 17.72 5.11 3.13
CA ALA A 75 17.97 5.66 4.48
C ALA A 75 16.82 6.56 4.99
N LEU A 76 15.82 6.88 4.14
CA LEU A 76 14.76 7.82 4.44
C LEU A 76 13.38 7.12 4.38
N THR A 77 12.53 7.39 5.34
CA THR A 77 11.12 7.00 5.28
C THR A 77 10.29 8.22 4.89
N VAL A 78 9.78 8.26 3.67
CA VAL A 78 8.95 9.36 3.15
C VAL A 78 7.49 9.01 3.28
N ARG A 79 6.67 9.92 3.81
CA ARG A 79 5.22 9.74 3.86
C ARG A 79 4.61 9.85 2.47
N PRO A 80 3.68 8.95 2.11
CA PRO A 80 2.95 9.04 0.85
C PRO A 80 2.22 10.38 0.70
N SER A 81 2.19 10.90 -0.51
CA SER A 81 1.53 12.18 -0.84
C SER A 81 0.02 12.17 -0.54
N SER A 82 -0.64 11.02 -0.61
CA SER A 82 -2.06 10.88 -0.26
C SER A 82 -2.40 11.34 1.17
N TYR A 83 -1.45 11.24 2.12
CA TYR A 83 -1.69 11.67 3.51
C TYR A 83 -1.55 13.16 3.71
N VAL A 84 -0.80 13.81 2.85
CA VAL A 84 -0.59 15.25 2.91
C VAL A 84 -1.62 16.03 2.10
N TYR A 85 -2.46 15.35 1.30
CA TYR A 85 -3.48 15.99 0.48
C TYR A 85 -4.45 16.88 1.29
N LYS A 86 -4.82 16.44 2.50
CA LYS A 86 -5.69 17.21 3.43
C LYS A 86 -5.14 18.60 3.77
N TYR A 87 -3.85 18.84 3.57
CA TYR A 87 -3.19 20.10 3.84
C TYR A 87 -3.13 21.05 2.63
N ARG A 88 -3.75 20.67 1.52
CA ARG A 88 -3.78 21.48 0.31
C ARG A 88 -4.37 22.87 0.60
N ASN A 89 -3.67 23.92 0.14
CA ASN A 89 -4.07 25.33 0.26
C ASN A 89 -4.36 25.81 1.71
N GLN A 90 -3.79 25.14 2.71
CA GLN A 90 -3.93 25.53 4.12
C GLN A 90 -2.65 26.14 4.67
N ALA A 91 -2.82 27.13 5.56
CA ALA A 91 -1.72 27.56 6.42
C ALA A 91 -1.70 26.62 7.65
N ILE A 92 -0.61 25.88 7.82
CA ILE A 92 -0.53 24.80 8.81
C ILE A 92 0.62 25.09 9.76
N ASP A 93 0.40 24.82 11.06
CA ASP A 93 1.47 24.72 12.04
C ASP A 93 2.33 23.46 11.72
N PRO A 94 3.64 23.62 11.43
CA PRO A 94 4.52 22.50 11.14
C PRO A 94 4.57 21.46 12.26
N HIS A 95 4.51 21.87 13.53
CA HIS A 95 4.52 20.95 14.66
C HIS A 95 3.25 20.08 14.71
N GLN A 96 2.08 20.68 14.38
CA GLN A 96 0.84 19.93 14.30
C GLN A 96 0.88 18.93 13.15
N ALA A 97 1.30 19.36 11.96
CA ALA A 97 1.42 18.49 10.79
C ALA A 97 2.39 17.32 11.05
N ALA A 98 3.54 17.59 11.70
CA ALA A 98 4.51 16.55 12.03
C ALA A 98 3.95 15.51 13.00
N ARG A 99 3.19 15.94 14.01
CA ARG A 99 2.50 15.01 14.92
C ARG A 99 1.47 14.17 14.19
N ASP A 100 0.63 14.80 13.37
CA ASP A 100 -0.44 14.12 12.61
C ASP A 100 0.10 13.10 11.61
N LEU A 101 1.27 13.39 11.02
CA LEU A 101 1.94 12.54 10.03
C LEU A 101 2.96 11.60 10.65
N ASN A 102 3.21 11.71 11.95
CA ASN A 102 4.23 10.97 12.68
C ASN A 102 5.60 11.03 11.98
N VAL A 103 6.09 12.25 11.77
CA VAL A 103 7.41 12.53 11.15
C VAL A 103 8.24 13.46 12.03
N ASN A 104 9.57 13.37 11.88
CA ASN A 104 10.50 14.28 12.56
C ASN A 104 10.99 15.41 11.65
N THR A 105 10.76 15.31 10.36
CA THR A 105 11.18 16.32 9.37
C THR A 105 10.01 16.65 8.44
N LEU A 106 9.85 17.93 8.12
CA LEU A 106 8.85 18.43 7.17
C LEU A 106 9.51 19.27 6.09
N LEU A 107 9.09 19.08 4.84
CA LEU A 107 9.22 20.07 3.79
C LEU A 107 7.92 20.85 3.68
N THR A 108 7.99 22.16 3.75
CA THR A 108 6.88 23.08 3.51
C THR A 108 7.32 24.16 2.52
N GLY A 109 6.36 24.79 1.86
CA GLY A 109 6.69 25.86 0.93
C GLY A 109 5.48 26.58 0.37
N THR A 110 5.79 27.60 -0.42
CA THR A 110 4.82 28.43 -1.12
C THR A 110 5.28 28.66 -2.55
N PHE A 111 4.36 28.98 -3.43
CA PHE A 111 4.69 29.44 -4.76
C PHE A 111 3.83 30.62 -5.22
N VAL A 112 4.37 31.38 -6.18
CA VAL A 112 3.68 32.43 -6.95
C VAL A 112 4.02 32.24 -8.41
N LYS A 113 3.03 32.35 -9.28
CA LYS A 113 3.20 32.34 -10.74
C LYS A 113 2.75 33.68 -11.31
N GLU A 114 3.68 34.40 -11.92
CA GLU A 114 3.43 35.68 -12.61
C GLU A 114 3.80 35.52 -14.11
N GLY A 115 2.80 35.44 -14.98
CA GLY A 115 3.03 35.17 -16.39
C GLY A 115 3.75 33.82 -16.58
N ASP A 116 4.95 33.83 -17.19
CA ASP A 116 5.81 32.65 -17.38
C ASP A 116 6.83 32.45 -16.26
N ASP A 117 6.86 33.32 -15.26
CA ASP A 117 7.76 33.21 -14.14
C ASP A 117 7.11 32.47 -12.97
N LEU A 118 7.85 31.54 -12.36
CA LEU A 118 7.44 30.76 -11.21
C LEU A 118 8.48 30.94 -10.09
N ARG A 119 8.04 31.45 -8.96
CA ARG A 119 8.84 31.55 -7.74
C ARG A 119 8.34 30.55 -6.72
N ILE A 120 9.22 29.67 -6.26
CA ILE A 120 8.92 28.66 -5.23
C ILE A 120 9.85 28.90 -4.05
N THR A 121 9.28 29.09 -2.87
CA THR A 121 10.05 29.15 -1.61
C THR A 121 9.80 27.84 -0.85
N ALA A 122 10.86 27.15 -0.46
CA ALA A 122 10.78 25.89 0.24
C ALA A 122 11.65 25.90 1.50
N GLN A 123 11.18 25.22 2.55
CA GLN A 123 11.87 25.08 3.83
C GLN A 123 11.81 23.64 4.30
N LEU A 124 12.97 23.07 4.66
CA LEU A 124 13.12 21.79 5.31
C LEU A 124 13.34 22.00 6.81
N ILE A 125 12.45 21.49 7.64
CA ILE A 125 12.38 21.75 9.07
C ILE A 125 12.58 20.44 9.84
N ASP A 126 13.59 20.38 10.71
CA ASP A 126 13.69 19.38 11.77
C ASP A 126 12.75 19.82 12.90
N VAL A 127 11.57 19.22 12.94
CA VAL A 127 10.52 19.62 13.88
C VAL A 127 10.86 19.21 15.32
N LYS A 128 11.62 18.12 15.48
CA LYS A 128 12.06 17.65 16.80
C LYS A 128 13.10 18.59 17.43
N ALA A 129 14.01 19.12 16.62
CA ALA A 129 15.03 20.06 17.06
C ALA A 129 14.61 21.54 16.92
N ASP A 130 13.43 21.80 16.38
CA ASP A 130 12.88 23.14 16.10
C ASP A 130 13.87 24.02 15.32
N ARG A 131 14.42 23.49 14.23
CA ARG A 131 15.41 24.18 13.41
C ARG A 131 15.18 23.97 11.92
N ILE A 132 15.51 25.00 11.15
CA ILE A 132 15.53 24.92 9.69
C ILE A 132 16.83 24.21 9.28
N LEU A 133 16.72 23.08 8.56
CA LEU A 133 17.84 22.35 7.97
C LEU A 133 18.28 22.98 6.65
N TRP A 134 17.32 23.47 5.88
CA TRP A 134 17.54 24.12 4.60
C TRP A 134 16.36 25.03 4.26
N ASN A 135 16.64 26.14 3.61
CA ASN A 135 15.66 26.98 2.95
C ASN A 135 16.24 27.56 1.66
N ASP A 136 15.42 27.71 0.66
CA ASP A 136 15.82 28.34 -0.61
C ASP A 136 14.58 28.92 -1.33
N THR A 137 14.86 29.83 -2.27
CA THR A 137 13.88 30.38 -3.19
C THR A 137 14.35 30.08 -4.61
N LEU A 138 13.52 29.38 -5.36
CA LEU A 138 13.74 28.99 -6.73
C LEU A 138 12.99 29.92 -7.66
N ASP A 139 13.72 30.74 -8.42
CA ASP A 139 13.17 31.55 -9.51
C ASP A 139 13.42 30.80 -10.82
N LEU A 140 12.38 30.45 -11.55
CA LEU A 140 12.47 29.69 -12.79
C LEU A 140 11.34 30.04 -13.76
N LYS A 141 11.49 29.64 -15.01
CA LYS A 141 10.40 29.71 -15.98
C LYS A 141 9.45 28.53 -15.79
N TYR A 142 8.17 28.76 -16.05
CA TYR A 142 7.09 27.76 -15.89
C TYR A 142 7.37 26.47 -16.71
N ASP A 143 8.03 26.57 -17.84
CA ASP A 143 8.44 25.42 -18.67
C ASP A 143 9.52 24.54 -18.03
N LYS A 144 10.07 24.93 -16.87
CA LYS A 144 11.12 24.22 -16.10
C LYS A 144 10.59 23.51 -14.86
N LEU A 145 9.30 23.20 -14.78
CA LEU A 145 8.67 22.53 -13.62
C LEU A 145 9.39 21.23 -13.19
N LEU A 146 9.86 20.42 -14.11
CA LEU A 146 10.63 19.20 -13.81
C LEU A 146 11.89 19.50 -13.00
N THR A 147 12.55 20.66 -13.23
CA THR A 147 13.74 21.08 -12.49
C THR A 147 13.46 21.27 -11.00
N VAL A 148 12.22 21.64 -10.63
CA VAL A 148 11.82 21.85 -9.23
C VAL A 148 11.96 20.56 -8.44
N GLN A 149 11.35 19.46 -8.92
CA GLN A 149 11.40 18.17 -8.21
C GLN A 149 12.85 17.69 -8.04
N ASP A 150 13.67 17.82 -9.07
CA ASP A 150 15.06 17.36 -9.06
C ASP A 150 15.87 18.14 -8.04
N ARG A 151 15.78 19.47 -8.07
CA ARG A 151 16.52 20.36 -7.18
C ARG A 151 16.08 20.21 -5.73
N VAL A 152 14.76 20.20 -5.47
CA VAL A 152 14.21 20.06 -4.11
C VAL A 152 14.60 18.71 -3.52
N ALA A 153 14.53 17.61 -4.27
CA ALA A 153 14.95 16.29 -3.78
C ALA A 153 16.43 16.25 -3.42
N GLN A 154 17.32 16.84 -4.23
CA GLN A 154 18.74 16.92 -3.95
C GLN A 154 19.04 17.76 -2.70
N GLU A 155 18.36 18.89 -2.53
CA GLU A 155 18.54 19.76 -1.36
C GLU A 155 18.05 19.12 -0.06
N ILE A 156 16.97 18.32 -0.12
CA ILE A 156 16.50 17.53 1.03
C ILE A 156 17.58 16.55 1.48
N VAL A 157 18.14 15.78 0.55
CA VAL A 157 19.22 14.81 0.85
C VAL A 157 20.42 15.50 1.46
N ARG A 158 20.82 16.67 0.92
CA ARG A 158 21.93 17.47 1.44
C ARG A 158 21.63 18.02 2.83
N GLY A 159 20.46 18.64 3.02
CA GLY A 159 20.04 19.24 4.29
C GLY A 159 19.88 18.22 5.43
N MET A 160 19.51 16.99 5.10
CA MET A 160 19.43 15.88 6.04
C MET A 160 20.74 15.10 6.19
N GLU A 161 21.80 15.49 5.49
CA GLU A 161 23.13 14.84 5.51
C GLU A 161 23.04 13.33 5.24
N LEU A 162 22.20 12.92 4.30
CA LEU A 162 21.99 11.52 3.98
C LEU A 162 23.12 10.99 3.09
N SER A 163 23.63 9.81 3.45
CA SER A 163 24.62 9.11 2.64
C SER A 163 23.91 8.25 1.60
N LEU A 164 24.19 8.48 0.33
CA LEU A 164 23.58 7.75 -0.80
C LEU A 164 24.56 6.74 -1.38
N SER A 165 24.05 5.60 -1.78
CA SER A 165 24.75 4.68 -2.68
C SER A 165 24.88 5.28 -4.09
N PRO A 166 25.83 4.79 -4.93
CA PRO A 166 25.94 5.26 -6.32
C PRO A 166 24.65 5.12 -7.14
N ALA A 167 23.87 4.07 -6.88
CA ALA A 167 22.59 3.84 -7.56
C ALA A 167 21.53 4.87 -7.16
N GLU A 168 21.40 5.18 -5.86
CA GLU A 168 20.50 6.22 -5.36
C GLU A 168 20.92 7.60 -5.87
N GLN A 169 22.22 7.88 -5.88
CA GLN A 169 22.74 9.15 -6.41
C GLN A 169 22.40 9.30 -7.90
N ALA A 170 22.53 8.24 -8.71
CA ALA A 170 22.16 8.26 -10.12
C ALA A 170 20.66 8.53 -10.31
N ARG A 171 19.80 8.00 -9.45
CA ARG A 171 18.34 8.22 -9.47
C ARG A 171 17.93 9.66 -9.16
N LEU A 172 18.69 10.34 -8.31
CA LEU A 172 18.44 11.74 -7.96
C LEU A 172 18.97 12.75 -8.99
N GLN A 173 19.79 12.30 -9.95
CA GLN A 173 20.20 13.18 -11.04
C GLN A 173 19.01 13.56 -11.92
N PRO A 174 19.08 14.73 -12.59
CA PRO A 174 18.10 15.10 -13.59
C PRO A 174 17.95 14.00 -14.64
N GLY A 175 16.72 13.60 -14.90
CA GLY A 175 16.40 12.63 -15.94
C GLY A 175 16.52 13.20 -17.35
N ALA A 176 16.09 12.42 -18.35
CA ALA A 176 15.93 12.90 -19.71
C ALA A 176 14.97 14.09 -19.77
N ALA A 177 15.20 15.01 -20.68
CA ALA A 177 14.31 16.15 -20.88
C ALA A 177 12.90 15.65 -21.25
N VAL A 178 11.90 16.20 -20.58
CA VAL A 178 10.48 15.92 -20.81
C VAL A 178 9.88 17.18 -21.44
N ASP A 179 8.99 17.00 -22.41
CA ASP A 179 8.21 18.09 -22.98
C ASP A 179 7.46 18.83 -21.87
N PRO A 180 7.60 20.17 -21.73
CA PRO A 180 6.99 20.92 -20.63
C PRO A 180 5.48 20.77 -20.56
N GLN A 181 4.78 20.71 -21.70
CA GLN A 181 3.34 20.55 -21.76
C GLN A 181 2.93 19.13 -21.37
N ALA A 182 3.72 18.10 -21.75
CA ALA A 182 3.51 16.75 -21.31
C ALA A 182 3.64 16.62 -19.80
N TYR A 183 4.66 17.27 -19.22
CA TYR A 183 4.87 17.28 -17.77
C TYR A 183 3.76 18.01 -17.02
N GLU A 184 3.26 19.13 -17.54
CA GLU A 184 2.10 19.82 -16.98
C GLU A 184 0.85 18.92 -16.99
N TYR A 185 0.54 18.24 -18.09
CA TYR A 185 -0.58 17.29 -18.15
C TYR A 185 -0.40 16.13 -17.17
N TYR A 186 0.83 15.63 -16.98
CA TYR A 186 1.13 14.63 -15.95
C TYR A 186 0.77 15.15 -14.55
N LEU A 187 1.25 16.34 -14.17
CA LEU A 187 0.97 16.95 -12.87
C LEU A 187 -0.53 17.20 -12.64
N ARG A 188 -1.24 17.67 -13.66
CA ARG A 188 -2.72 17.83 -13.60
C ARG A 188 -3.42 16.49 -13.41
N GLY A 189 -2.94 15.43 -14.08
CA GLY A 189 -3.48 14.08 -13.93
C GLY A 189 -3.31 13.54 -12.51
N VAL A 190 -2.14 13.75 -11.89
CA VAL A 190 -1.88 13.38 -10.49
C VAL A 190 -2.80 14.14 -9.54
N ASP A 191 -3.01 15.44 -9.78
CA ASP A 191 -3.90 16.27 -8.97
C ASP A 191 -5.36 15.81 -9.06
N PHE A 192 -5.89 15.57 -10.27
CA PHE A 192 -7.25 15.05 -10.47
C PHE A 192 -7.44 13.68 -9.81
N TYR A 193 -6.42 12.80 -9.89
CA TYR A 193 -6.46 11.52 -9.20
C TYR A 193 -6.62 11.70 -7.69
N SER A 194 -5.89 12.64 -7.10
CA SER A 194 -5.95 12.92 -5.66
C SER A 194 -7.30 13.50 -5.20
N MET A 195 -8.04 14.12 -6.13
CA MET A 195 -9.41 14.61 -5.93
C MET A 195 -10.48 13.52 -6.17
N ASN A 196 -10.09 12.29 -6.48
CA ASN A 196 -10.96 11.17 -6.90
C ASN A 196 -11.72 11.45 -8.22
N ASP A 197 -11.26 12.40 -9.02
CA ASP A 197 -11.77 12.61 -10.39
C ASP A 197 -10.97 11.77 -11.39
N PHE A 198 -11.19 10.46 -11.33
CA PHE A 198 -10.46 9.48 -12.15
C PHE A 198 -10.67 9.68 -13.66
N PRO A 199 -11.87 10.04 -14.16
CA PRO A 199 -12.05 10.33 -15.57
C PRO A 199 -11.19 11.50 -16.08
N MET A 200 -11.08 12.59 -15.30
CA MET A 200 -10.22 13.72 -15.65
C MET A 200 -8.74 13.38 -15.49
N ALA A 201 -8.37 12.63 -14.47
CA ALA A 201 -7.01 12.11 -14.30
C ALA A 201 -6.56 11.31 -15.55
N ILE A 202 -7.38 10.35 -15.99
CA ILE A 202 -7.13 9.54 -17.19
C ILE A 202 -6.94 10.46 -18.40
N LYS A 203 -7.86 11.40 -18.63
CA LYS A 203 -7.81 12.32 -19.78
C LYS A 203 -6.52 13.14 -19.80
N MET A 204 -6.07 13.65 -18.67
CA MET A 204 -4.82 14.42 -18.58
C MET A 204 -3.60 13.53 -18.82
N LEU A 205 -3.56 12.35 -18.21
CA LEU A 205 -2.44 11.40 -18.36
C LEU A 205 -2.36 10.83 -19.78
N GLU A 206 -3.47 10.57 -20.44
CA GLU A 206 -3.49 10.19 -21.87
C GLU A 206 -2.89 11.29 -22.76
N ARG A 207 -3.16 12.57 -22.49
CA ARG A 207 -2.54 13.69 -23.19
C ARG A 207 -1.03 13.77 -22.95
N SER A 208 -0.62 13.59 -21.68
CA SER A 208 0.80 13.53 -21.33
C SER A 208 1.51 12.39 -22.08
N ALA A 209 0.92 11.18 -22.07
CA ALA A 209 1.46 10.01 -22.76
C ALA A 209 1.55 10.19 -24.29
N ALA A 210 0.60 10.90 -24.87
CA ALA A 210 0.61 11.21 -26.32
C ALA A 210 1.73 12.17 -26.72
N LEU A 211 2.01 13.20 -25.87
CA LEU A 211 3.08 14.16 -26.12
C LEU A 211 4.47 13.57 -25.80
N GLN A 212 4.60 12.80 -24.72
CA GLN A 212 5.86 12.23 -24.28
C GLN A 212 5.72 10.73 -23.98
N PRO A 213 5.65 9.84 -24.98
CA PRO A 213 5.46 8.40 -24.78
C PRO A 213 6.60 7.71 -24.01
N GLY A 214 7.75 8.36 -23.88
CA GLY A 214 8.94 7.86 -23.17
C GLY A 214 8.99 8.22 -21.70
N TYR A 215 8.01 8.90 -21.11
CA TYR A 215 8.03 9.29 -19.71
C TYR A 215 7.28 8.24 -18.85
N ALA A 216 8.04 7.35 -18.23
CA ALA A 216 7.52 6.21 -17.47
C ALA A 216 6.50 6.58 -16.38
N PRO A 217 6.71 7.66 -15.55
CA PRO A 217 5.75 8.01 -14.51
C PRO A 217 4.34 8.29 -15.02
N THR A 218 4.19 8.87 -16.23
CA THR A 218 2.86 9.06 -16.82
C THR A 218 2.13 7.74 -16.99
N TRP A 219 2.80 6.71 -17.48
CA TRP A 219 2.19 5.39 -17.70
C TRP A 219 1.85 4.68 -16.39
N ALA A 220 2.70 4.81 -15.35
CA ALA A 220 2.42 4.25 -14.03
C ALA A 220 1.14 4.87 -13.42
N HIS A 221 1.03 6.20 -13.44
CA HIS A 221 -0.16 6.90 -12.93
C HIS A 221 -1.40 6.70 -13.80
N LEU A 222 -1.24 6.55 -15.11
CA LEU A 222 -2.34 6.22 -16.02
C LEU A 222 -2.89 4.83 -15.71
N GLY A 223 -2.01 3.83 -15.51
CA GLY A 223 -2.39 2.49 -15.07
C GLY A 223 -3.14 2.52 -13.74
N ARG A 224 -2.63 3.27 -12.75
CA ARG A 224 -3.30 3.45 -11.45
C ARG A 224 -4.69 4.07 -11.60
N SER A 225 -4.81 5.08 -12.45
CA SER A 225 -6.10 5.75 -12.70
C SER A 225 -7.11 4.82 -13.37
N TYR A 226 -6.67 3.99 -14.33
CA TYR A 226 -7.52 2.97 -14.94
C TYR A 226 -7.95 1.89 -13.94
N THR A 227 -7.02 1.38 -13.10
CA THR A 227 -7.32 0.37 -12.08
C THR A 227 -8.38 0.89 -11.10
N THR A 228 -8.16 2.09 -10.55
CA THR A 228 -9.07 2.69 -9.57
C THR A 228 -10.44 3.00 -10.18
N ASN A 229 -10.47 3.55 -11.41
CA ASN A 229 -11.72 3.81 -12.13
C ASN A 229 -12.47 2.50 -12.44
N ALA A 230 -11.76 1.42 -12.78
CA ALA A 230 -12.37 0.12 -13.01
C ALA A 230 -12.97 -0.48 -11.74
N SER A 231 -12.28 -0.35 -10.61
CA SER A 231 -12.73 -0.90 -9.31
C SER A 231 -13.90 -0.14 -8.72
N LEU A 232 -13.82 1.21 -8.71
CA LEU A 232 -14.77 2.04 -7.97
C LEU A 232 -15.95 2.55 -8.83
N GLN A 233 -15.73 2.77 -10.13
CA GLN A 233 -16.72 3.35 -11.05
C GLN A 233 -17.19 2.37 -12.12
N PHE A 234 -17.04 1.07 -11.88
CA PHE A 234 -17.50 0.01 -12.77
C PHE A 234 -16.94 0.10 -14.20
N GLY A 235 -15.66 0.55 -14.34
CA GLY A 235 -14.96 0.60 -15.62
C GLY A 235 -14.65 -0.76 -16.24
N GLY A 236 -14.90 -1.84 -15.50
CA GLY A 236 -14.95 -3.21 -15.96
C GLY A 236 -13.62 -3.78 -16.45
N ARG A 237 -13.71 -4.93 -17.15
CA ARG A 237 -12.54 -5.67 -17.66
C ARG A 237 -11.66 -4.83 -18.59
N GLU A 238 -12.26 -3.94 -19.36
CA GLU A 238 -11.53 -3.07 -20.28
C GLU A 238 -10.64 -2.07 -19.51
N GLY A 239 -11.12 -1.54 -18.38
CA GLY A 239 -10.31 -0.69 -17.49
C GLY A 239 -9.09 -1.42 -16.96
N TYR A 240 -9.26 -2.66 -16.47
CA TYR A 240 -8.14 -3.50 -16.01
C TYR A 240 -7.15 -3.85 -17.13
N ARG A 241 -7.65 -4.14 -18.34
CA ARG A 241 -6.79 -4.38 -19.51
C ARG A 241 -5.95 -3.15 -19.85
N LYS A 242 -6.57 -1.97 -19.93
CA LYS A 242 -5.85 -0.71 -20.15
C LYS A 242 -4.82 -0.41 -19.05
N ALA A 243 -5.16 -0.71 -17.80
CA ALA A 243 -4.23 -0.59 -16.69
C ALA A 243 -3.00 -1.48 -16.86
N GLN A 244 -3.22 -2.75 -17.23
CA GLN A 244 -2.14 -3.70 -17.48
C GLN A 244 -1.22 -3.22 -18.63
N ASP A 245 -1.79 -2.76 -19.74
CA ASP A 245 -1.03 -2.22 -20.87
C ASP A 245 -0.18 -1.01 -20.46
N ALA A 246 -0.75 -0.10 -19.65
CA ALA A 246 -0.06 1.08 -19.16
C ALA A 246 1.09 0.70 -18.20
N TYR A 247 0.89 -0.23 -17.27
CA TYR A 247 1.94 -0.69 -16.38
C TYR A 247 3.06 -1.42 -17.12
N GLN A 248 2.73 -2.27 -18.11
CA GLN A 248 3.73 -2.89 -18.96
C GLN A 248 4.57 -1.84 -19.70
N LYS A 249 3.93 -0.77 -20.20
CA LYS A 249 4.64 0.34 -20.83
C LYS A 249 5.54 1.06 -19.85
N ALA A 250 5.07 1.39 -18.63
CA ALA A 250 5.88 2.01 -17.59
C ALA A 250 7.13 1.16 -17.27
N LEU A 251 6.96 -0.14 -17.00
CA LEU A 251 8.06 -1.06 -16.67
C LEU A 251 8.97 -1.35 -17.86
N SER A 252 8.50 -1.25 -19.10
CA SER A 252 9.37 -1.35 -20.28
C SER A 252 10.28 -0.12 -20.45
N LEU A 253 9.85 1.05 -19.98
CA LEU A 253 10.62 2.30 -20.01
C LEU A 253 11.58 2.41 -18.82
N ASP A 254 11.11 2.05 -17.63
CA ASP A 254 11.91 1.96 -16.41
C ASP A 254 11.57 0.69 -15.61
N PRO A 255 12.31 -0.40 -15.83
CA PRO A 255 12.06 -1.67 -15.12
C PRO A 255 12.22 -1.59 -13.60
N SER A 256 12.85 -0.55 -13.08
CA SER A 256 13.09 -0.34 -11.65
C SER A 256 12.20 0.74 -11.03
N ASP A 257 11.20 1.23 -11.76
CA ASP A 257 10.23 2.18 -11.21
C ASP A 257 9.47 1.54 -10.06
N ILE A 258 9.65 2.10 -8.86
CA ILE A 258 9.08 1.59 -7.60
C ILE A 258 7.54 1.64 -7.66
N GLN A 259 6.99 2.75 -8.11
CA GLN A 259 5.53 2.95 -8.15
C GLN A 259 4.88 2.01 -9.18
N ALA A 260 5.46 1.90 -10.37
CA ALA A 260 4.97 0.98 -11.39
C ALA A 260 5.00 -0.48 -10.91
N ARG A 261 6.05 -0.90 -10.20
CA ARG A 261 6.12 -2.25 -9.62
C ARG A 261 5.04 -2.50 -8.58
N ILE A 262 4.86 -1.58 -7.63
CA ILE A 262 3.86 -1.68 -6.56
C ILE A 262 2.45 -1.72 -7.16
N PHE A 263 2.13 -0.81 -8.09
CA PHE A 263 0.80 -0.76 -8.71
C PHE A 263 0.53 -1.98 -9.61
N THR A 264 1.57 -2.48 -10.31
CA THR A 264 1.46 -3.72 -11.08
C THR A 264 1.18 -4.91 -10.15
N ALA A 265 1.88 -4.99 -9.02
CA ALA A 265 1.68 -6.06 -8.05
C ALA A 265 0.27 -6.06 -7.46
N ASN A 266 -0.27 -4.87 -7.15
CA ASN A 266 -1.65 -4.72 -6.71
C ASN A 266 -2.65 -5.26 -7.75
N LEU A 267 -2.53 -4.80 -9.01
CA LEU A 267 -3.38 -5.29 -10.10
C LEU A 267 -3.26 -6.81 -10.30
N LEU A 268 -2.04 -7.35 -10.24
CA LEU A 268 -1.81 -8.80 -10.38
C LEU A 268 -2.50 -9.58 -9.26
N THR A 269 -2.41 -9.10 -8.02
CA THR A 269 -3.09 -9.72 -6.87
C THR A 269 -4.60 -9.69 -7.03
N ASP A 270 -5.18 -8.54 -7.34
CA ASP A 270 -6.63 -8.36 -7.56
C ASP A 270 -7.15 -9.23 -8.73
N THR A 271 -6.30 -9.51 -9.71
CA THR A 271 -6.64 -10.35 -10.86
C THR A 271 -6.20 -11.82 -10.72
N GLY A 272 -5.88 -12.25 -9.49
CA GLY A 272 -5.61 -13.64 -9.16
C GLY A 272 -4.23 -14.17 -9.51
N ARG A 273 -3.25 -13.28 -9.71
CA ARG A 273 -1.87 -13.58 -10.11
C ARG A 273 -0.87 -13.20 -9.01
N ALA A 274 -1.20 -13.50 -7.76
CA ALA A 274 -0.37 -13.19 -6.59
C ALA A 274 1.06 -13.74 -6.71
N GLU A 275 1.24 -14.89 -7.39
CA GLU A 275 2.54 -15.51 -7.64
C GLU A 275 3.48 -14.65 -8.52
N GLU A 276 2.90 -13.78 -9.35
CA GLU A 276 3.65 -12.83 -10.18
C GLU A 276 3.86 -11.48 -9.45
N ALA A 277 2.98 -11.13 -8.52
CA ALA A 277 3.08 -9.93 -7.72
C ALA A 277 4.27 -9.97 -6.73
N VAL A 278 4.46 -11.10 -6.03
CA VAL A 278 5.49 -11.25 -5.00
C VAL A 278 6.91 -10.88 -5.48
N PRO A 279 7.42 -11.35 -6.62
CA PRO A 279 8.76 -10.99 -7.10
C PRO A 279 8.92 -9.48 -7.35
N LEU A 280 7.89 -8.81 -7.86
CA LEU A 280 7.93 -7.36 -8.14
C LEU A 280 8.10 -6.57 -6.84
N VAL A 281 7.32 -6.91 -5.81
CA VAL A 281 7.38 -6.22 -4.52
C VAL A 281 8.66 -6.53 -3.77
N ARG A 282 9.12 -7.79 -3.76
CA ARG A 282 10.41 -8.15 -3.14
C ARG A 282 11.57 -7.39 -3.77
N ALA A 283 11.58 -7.20 -5.10
CA ALA A 283 12.60 -6.40 -5.77
C ALA A 283 12.56 -4.91 -5.38
N VAL A 284 11.40 -4.36 -5.00
CA VAL A 284 11.32 -3.02 -4.39
C VAL A 284 11.95 -3.03 -3.01
N LEU A 285 11.63 -4.02 -2.16
CA LEU A 285 12.15 -4.10 -0.79
C LEU A 285 13.66 -4.39 -0.71
N GLU A 286 14.25 -5.02 -1.74
CA GLU A 286 15.71 -5.17 -1.85
C GLU A 286 16.43 -3.82 -1.96
N THR A 287 15.83 -2.85 -2.64
CA THR A 287 16.41 -1.51 -2.85
C THR A 287 15.89 -0.47 -1.87
N SER A 288 14.67 -0.63 -1.39
CA SER A 288 13.97 0.31 -0.50
C SER A 288 13.32 -0.44 0.67
N PRO A 289 14.12 -0.96 1.64
CA PRO A 289 13.65 -1.85 2.70
C PRO A 289 12.72 -1.18 3.72
N ASN A 290 12.59 0.14 3.68
CA ASN A 290 11.68 0.92 4.52
C ASN A 290 10.46 1.47 3.75
N ASN A 291 10.17 0.92 2.56
CA ASN A 291 8.99 1.30 1.80
C ASN A 291 7.74 0.65 2.40
N ALA A 292 6.94 1.43 3.13
CA ALA A 292 5.74 0.96 3.81
C ALA A 292 4.69 0.40 2.84
N GLU A 293 4.54 1.02 1.66
CA GLU A 293 3.57 0.59 0.65
C GLU A 293 3.97 -0.77 0.05
N ALA A 294 5.27 -0.99 -0.18
CA ALA A 294 5.75 -2.28 -0.66
C ALA A 294 5.54 -3.40 0.38
N HIS A 295 5.82 -3.17 1.67
CA HIS A 295 5.51 -4.14 2.73
C HIS A 295 4.02 -4.46 2.77
N TRP A 296 3.18 -3.44 2.61
CA TRP A 296 1.74 -3.60 2.58
C TRP A 296 1.27 -4.47 1.40
N GLU A 297 1.76 -4.19 0.17
CA GLU A 297 1.39 -4.97 -1.01
C GLU A 297 1.93 -6.40 -0.94
N LEU A 298 3.10 -6.61 -0.32
CA LEU A 298 3.61 -7.96 -0.10
C LEU A 298 2.71 -8.76 0.85
N GLY A 299 2.28 -8.12 1.96
CA GLY A 299 1.31 -8.71 2.87
C GLY A 299 -0.03 -9.01 2.20
N TYR A 300 -0.48 -8.14 1.29
CA TYR A 300 -1.69 -8.33 0.49
C TYR A 300 -1.58 -9.57 -0.40
N ALA A 301 -0.51 -9.70 -1.17
CA ALA A 301 -0.26 -10.86 -2.03
C ALA A 301 -0.12 -12.17 -1.21
N TYR A 302 0.55 -12.13 -0.06
CA TYR A 302 0.68 -13.28 0.82
C TYR A 302 -0.66 -13.78 1.35
N ARG A 303 -1.59 -12.88 1.67
CA ARG A 303 -2.93 -13.24 2.12
C ARG A 303 -3.72 -13.99 1.04
N PHE A 304 -3.66 -13.56 -0.21
CA PHE A 304 -4.30 -14.27 -1.32
C PHE A 304 -3.77 -15.69 -1.45
N GLY A 305 -2.47 -15.87 -1.27
CA GLY A 305 -1.79 -17.17 -1.26
C GLY A 305 -1.92 -17.97 0.03
N GLY A 306 -2.67 -17.50 1.04
CA GLY A 306 -2.88 -18.20 2.30
C GLY A 306 -1.72 -18.16 3.30
N MET A 307 -0.65 -17.37 3.03
CA MET A 307 0.48 -17.18 3.93
C MET A 307 0.12 -16.11 4.99
N LEU A 308 -0.81 -16.47 5.87
CA LEU A 308 -1.49 -15.49 6.74
C LEU A 308 -0.59 -14.88 7.82
N ASN A 309 0.31 -15.65 8.42
CA ASN A 309 1.25 -15.14 9.43
C ASN A 309 2.28 -14.18 8.81
N GLU A 310 2.77 -14.51 7.62
CA GLU A 310 3.69 -13.69 6.84
C GLU A 310 2.98 -12.40 6.36
N SER A 311 1.72 -12.53 5.94
CA SER A 311 0.86 -11.38 5.61
C SER A 311 0.74 -10.41 6.79
N VAL A 312 0.42 -10.90 7.98
CA VAL A 312 0.36 -10.08 9.21
C VAL A 312 1.72 -9.42 9.47
N SER A 313 2.82 -10.18 9.39
CA SER A 313 4.16 -9.66 9.65
C SER A 313 4.52 -8.49 8.72
N GLU A 314 4.24 -8.61 7.43
CA GLU A 314 4.51 -7.57 6.44
C GLU A 314 3.59 -6.36 6.65
N CYS A 315 2.31 -6.55 6.92
CA CYS A 315 1.37 -5.46 7.18
C CYS A 315 1.69 -4.71 8.48
N GLU A 316 2.10 -5.41 9.54
CA GLU A 316 2.55 -4.77 10.78
C GLU A 316 3.88 -4.03 10.58
N ARG A 317 4.78 -4.56 9.74
CA ARG A 317 5.99 -3.82 9.35
C ARG A 317 5.64 -2.55 8.61
N ALA A 318 4.71 -2.60 7.67
CA ALA A 318 4.19 -1.43 6.98
C ALA A 318 3.65 -0.37 7.96
N ARG A 319 2.85 -0.77 8.95
CA ARG A 319 2.28 0.12 9.98
C ARG A 319 3.34 0.72 10.92
N GLN A 320 4.39 -0.02 11.24
CA GLN A 320 5.54 0.51 12.01
C GLN A 320 6.27 1.60 11.23
N LEU A 321 6.46 1.39 9.92
CA LEU A 321 7.10 2.35 9.02
C LEU A 321 6.19 3.55 8.77
N ASP A 322 4.90 3.30 8.59
CA ASP A 322 3.90 4.31 8.34
C ASP A 322 2.55 3.94 8.99
N PRO A 323 2.23 4.52 10.15
CA PRO A 323 0.98 4.23 10.87
C PRO A 323 -0.31 4.54 10.08
N GLN A 324 -0.21 5.31 9.00
CA GLN A 324 -1.34 5.69 8.15
C GLN A 324 -1.41 4.90 6.83
N VAL A 325 -0.47 3.96 6.60
CA VAL A 325 -0.43 3.21 5.36
C VAL A 325 -1.75 2.47 5.12
N LYS A 326 -2.40 2.80 4.01
CA LYS A 326 -3.64 2.16 3.53
C LYS A 326 -4.64 1.80 4.66
N ILE A 327 -4.93 2.77 5.55
CA ILE A 327 -5.84 2.62 6.70
C ILE A 327 -7.17 1.95 6.29
N ASN A 328 -7.71 2.32 5.12
CA ASN A 328 -8.97 1.83 4.58
C ASN A 328 -8.76 0.68 3.60
N SER A 329 -8.00 -0.34 3.95
CA SER A 329 -7.79 -1.48 3.08
C SER A 329 -7.96 -2.81 3.83
N SER A 330 -8.13 -3.88 3.04
CA SER A 330 -8.39 -5.22 3.56
C SER A 330 -7.13 -6.00 3.99
N ALA A 331 -5.92 -5.41 3.95
CA ALA A 331 -4.71 -6.21 4.16
C ALA A 331 -4.63 -6.85 5.56
N LEU A 332 -5.17 -6.19 6.57
CA LEU A 332 -5.25 -6.75 7.93
C LEU A 332 -6.32 -7.83 8.10
N ASN A 333 -7.09 -8.16 7.05
CA ASN A 333 -8.01 -9.30 7.08
C ASN A 333 -7.30 -10.64 7.38
N ALA A 334 -5.98 -10.70 7.25
CA ALA A 334 -5.23 -11.87 7.68
C ALA A 334 -5.45 -12.21 9.16
N TYR A 335 -5.64 -11.22 10.05
CA TYR A 335 -6.05 -11.46 11.44
C TYR A 335 -7.42 -12.14 11.54
N LEU A 336 -8.39 -11.64 10.75
CA LEU A 336 -9.74 -12.25 10.68
C LEU A 336 -9.65 -13.70 10.21
N TYR A 337 -8.83 -13.97 9.19
CA TYR A 337 -8.67 -15.31 8.60
C TYR A 337 -7.89 -16.28 9.49
N LEU A 338 -7.09 -15.76 10.42
CA LEU A 338 -6.44 -16.52 11.49
C LEU A 338 -7.36 -16.76 12.70
N GLY A 339 -8.59 -16.26 12.69
CA GLY A 339 -9.50 -16.32 13.86
C GLY A 339 -9.11 -15.37 14.99
N GLN A 340 -8.21 -14.42 14.73
CA GLN A 340 -7.75 -13.44 15.72
C GLN A 340 -8.65 -12.19 15.70
N TYR A 341 -9.92 -12.38 16.04
CA TYR A 341 -10.97 -11.36 15.85
C TYR A 341 -10.74 -10.10 16.69
N ASP A 342 -10.20 -10.24 17.92
CA ASP A 342 -9.90 -9.09 18.77
C ASP A 342 -8.80 -8.21 18.14
N GLN A 343 -7.72 -8.82 17.67
CA GLN A 343 -6.64 -8.11 16.98
C GLN A 343 -7.14 -7.45 15.69
N PHE A 344 -7.99 -8.16 14.95
CA PHE A 344 -8.62 -7.62 13.76
C PHE A 344 -9.42 -6.35 14.07
N LEU A 345 -10.34 -6.40 15.04
CA LEU A 345 -11.18 -5.26 15.43
C LEU A 345 -10.37 -4.07 15.95
N VAL A 346 -9.32 -4.35 16.75
CA VAL A 346 -8.39 -3.29 17.21
C VAL A 346 -7.60 -2.68 16.06
N SER A 347 -7.29 -3.45 15.02
CA SER A 347 -6.54 -2.98 13.86
C SER A 347 -7.32 -2.03 12.96
N LEU A 348 -8.65 -2.08 13.01
CA LEU A 348 -9.52 -1.20 12.23
C LEU A 348 -9.45 0.25 12.75
N PRO A 349 -9.58 1.26 11.88
CA PRO A 349 -9.68 2.66 12.29
C PRO A 349 -10.80 2.87 13.31
N GLN A 350 -10.46 3.41 14.48
CA GLN A 350 -11.44 3.57 15.57
C GLN A 350 -12.32 4.82 15.41
N THR A 351 -11.80 5.84 14.74
CA THR A 351 -12.45 7.14 14.57
C THR A 351 -13.09 7.33 13.20
N GLU A 352 -12.77 6.47 12.25
CA GLU A 352 -13.26 6.57 10.89
C GLU A 352 -14.54 5.74 10.69
N ASN A 353 -15.55 6.38 10.11
CA ASN A 353 -16.82 5.76 9.73
C ASN A 353 -16.96 5.80 8.21
N SER A 354 -16.21 4.95 7.50
CA SER A 354 -16.46 4.67 6.09
C SER A 354 -17.30 3.39 5.94
N VAL A 355 -17.98 3.24 4.81
CA VAL A 355 -18.73 2.00 4.47
C VAL A 355 -17.85 0.78 4.64
N PHE A 356 -16.60 0.87 4.18
CA PHE A 356 -15.63 -0.21 4.26
C PHE A 356 -15.30 -0.59 5.70
N VAL A 357 -14.96 0.40 6.54
CA VAL A 357 -14.63 0.16 7.96
C VAL A 357 -15.82 -0.40 8.73
N LEU A 358 -17.02 0.12 8.50
CA LEU A 358 -18.24 -0.36 9.14
C LEU A 358 -18.58 -1.80 8.72
N PHE A 359 -18.44 -2.14 7.44
CA PHE A 359 -18.61 -3.51 6.97
C PHE A 359 -17.66 -4.48 7.68
N TYR A 360 -16.36 -4.19 7.70
CA TYR A 360 -15.38 -5.07 8.32
C TYR A 360 -15.51 -5.13 9.83
N ARG A 361 -15.93 -4.05 10.48
CA ARG A 361 -16.27 -4.07 11.92
C ARG A 361 -17.41 -5.03 12.18
N GLY A 362 -18.52 -4.88 11.47
CA GLY A 362 -19.65 -5.79 11.58
C GLY A 362 -19.26 -7.24 11.25
N PHE A 363 -18.34 -7.44 10.32
CA PHE A 363 -17.86 -8.76 9.95
C PHE A 363 -17.04 -9.42 11.09
N GLY A 364 -16.14 -8.67 11.75
CA GLY A 364 -15.42 -9.13 12.93
C GLY A 364 -16.35 -9.42 14.11
N GLU A 365 -17.33 -8.55 14.38
CA GLU A 365 -18.36 -8.74 15.39
C GLU A 365 -19.25 -9.97 15.11
N TYR A 366 -19.56 -10.22 13.83
CA TYR A 366 -20.28 -11.39 13.36
C TYR A 366 -19.53 -12.69 13.69
N TYR A 367 -18.25 -12.76 13.41
CA TYR A 367 -17.42 -13.93 13.74
C TYR A 367 -17.26 -14.14 15.26
N GLN A 368 -17.32 -13.07 16.05
CA GLN A 368 -17.40 -13.17 17.52
C GLN A 368 -18.78 -13.57 18.04
N LYS A 369 -19.77 -13.69 17.14
CA LYS A 369 -21.19 -13.97 17.48
C LYS A 369 -21.86 -12.84 18.28
N ASN A 370 -21.33 -11.62 18.17
CA ASN A 370 -21.93 -10.40 18.76
C ASN A 370 -22.98 -9.85 17.78
N TRP A 371 -24.11 -10.58 17.67
CA TRP A 371 -25.13 -10.33 16.64
C TRP A 371 -25.73 -8.92 16.64
N PRO A 372 -26.08 -8.33 17.82
CA PRO A 372 -26.66 -6.98 17.85
C PRO A 372 -25.66 -5.91 17.37
N GLU A 373 -24.40 -6.00 17.78
CA GLU A 373 -23.34 -5.09 17.40
C GLU A 373 -23.03 -5.21 15.89
N ALA A 374 -22.94 -6.46 15.40
CA ALA A 374 -22.73 -6.75 14.00
C ALA A 374 -23.84 -6.16 13.12
N ALA A 375 -25.11 -6.42 13.47
CA ALA A 375 -26.25 -5.85 12.76
C ALA A 375 -26.22 -4.31 12.76
N GLY A 376 -25.93 -3.69 13.91
CA GLY A 376 -25.79 -2.24 14.02
C GLY A 376 -24.68 -1.66 13.14
N SER A 377 -23.52 -2.34 13.03
CA SER A 377 -22.44 -1.93 12.16
C SER A 377 -22.79 -2.09 10.67
N PHE A 378 -23.44 -3.20 10.31
CA PHE A 378 -23.91 -3.49 8.96
C PHE A 378 -24.99 -2.50 8.48
N ASP A 379 -25.98 -2.22 9.32
CA ASP A 379 -27.06 -1.28 8.97
C ASP A 379 -26.53 0.14 8.76
N ARG A 380 -25.55 0.58 9.55
CA ARG A 380 -24.88 1.86 9.35
C ARG A 380 -24.08 1.89 8.04
N ALA A 381 -23.38 0.80 7.70
CA ALA A 381 -22.67 0.69 6.43
C ALA A 381 -23.63 0.83 5.24
N PHE A 382 -24.76 0.14 5.30
CA PHE A 382 -25.76 0.20 4.24
C PHE A 382 -26.43 1.58 4.12
N ALA A 383 -26.75 2.20 5.26
CA ALA A 383 -27.36 3.54 5.27
C ALA A 383 -26.44 4.62 4.70
N MET A 384 -25.14 4.42 4.74
CA MET A 384 -24.12 5.37 4.29
C MET A 384 -24.03 5.44 2.76
N ASP A 385 -23.96 4.30 2.08
CA ASP A 385 -23.96 4.19 0.62
C ASP A 385 -24.53 2.83 0.19
N PRO A 386 -25.85 2.72 -0.02
CA PRO A 386 -26.48 1.47 -0.43
C PRO A 386 -26.00 0.91 -1.77
N SER A 387 -25.31 1.73 -2.57
CA SER A 387 -24.80 1.31 -3.89
C SER A 387 -23.47 0.60 -3.83
N ALA A 388 -22.68 0.80 -2.77
CA ALA A 388 -21.35 0.20 -2.61
C ALA A 388 -21.44 -1.31 -2.32
N LEU A 389 -20.55 -2.12 -2.93
CA LEU A 389 -20.53 -3.57 -2.70
C LEU A 389 -20.37 -3.95 -1.22
N PRO A 390 -19.48 -3.32 -0.42
CA PRO A 390 -19.39 -3.63 1.01
C PRO A 390 -20.68 -3.35 1.78
N ALA A 391 -21.44 -2.31 1.39
CA ALA A 391 -22.74 -2.01 2.01
C ALA A 391 -23.81 -3.05 1.67
N GLN A 392 -23.84 -3.53 0.43
CA GLN A 392 -24.77 -4.59 0.01
C GLN A 392 -24.46 -5.91 0.70
N LEU A 393 -23.18 -6.25 0.85
CA LEU A 393 -22.75 -7.39 1.67
C LEU A 393 -23.17 -7.23 3.14
N ALA A 394 -22.94 -6.03 3.71
CA ALA A 394 -23.36 -5.69 5.07
C ALA A 394 -24.87 -5.94 5.26
N LYS A 395 -25.68 -5.43 4.34
CA LYS A 395 -27.13 -5.63 4.39
C LYS A 395 -27.52 -7.11 4.31
N ALA A 396 -26.86 -7.89 3.44
CA ALA A 396 -27.11 -9.32 3.33
C ALA A 396 -26.80 -10.07 4.65
N PHE A 397 -25.72 -9.73 5.33
CA PHE A 397 -25.39 -10.30 6.65
C PHE A 397 -26.35 -9.81 7.74
N SER A 398 -26.80 -8.54 7.72
CA SER A 398 -27.82 -8.03 8.64
C SER A 398 -29.15 -8.77 8.46
N ASP A 399 -29.57 -9.01 7.20
CA ASP A 399 -30.78 -9.78 6.88
C ASP A 399 -30.66 -11.24 7.34
N ALA A 400 -29.49 -11.88 7.17
CA ALA A 400 -29.24 -13.22 7.69
C ALA A 400 -29.35 -13.27 9.23
N ILE A 401 -28.83 -12.27 9.96
CA ILE A 401 -28.99 -12.14 11.41
C ILE A 401 -30.47 -11.98 11.79
N ALA A 402 -31.23 -11.20 11.02
CA ALA A 402 -32.65 -10.96 11.24
C ALA A 402 -33.55 -12.10 10.77
N HIS A 403 -33.01 -13.16 10.16
CA HIS A 403 -33.75 -14.26 9.51
C HIS A 403 -34.70 -13.78 8.38
N ASP A 404 -34.32 -12.66 7.71
CA ASP A 404 -34.99 -12.18 6.49
C ASP A 404 -34.23 -12.63 5.24
N ASP A 405 -34.05 -13.94 5.10
CA ASP A 405 -33.28 -14.53 4.01
C ASP A 405 -33.78 -14.15 2.63
N ALA A 406 -35.11 -13.95 2.50
CA ALA A 406 -35.71 -13.60 1.22
C ALA A 406 -35.26 -12.25 0.69
N SER A 407 -35.23 -11.23 1.54
CA SER A 407 -34.72 -9.88 1.21
C SER A 407 -33.22 -9.90 0.90
N GLY A 408 -32.43 -10.57 1.76
CA GLY A 408 -30.99 -10.72 1.55
C GLY A 408 -30.65 -11.43 0.24
N LEU A 409 -31.35 -12.52 -0.10
CA LEU A 409 -31.15 -13.24 -1.36
C LEU A 409 -31.56 -12.42 -2.58
N ALA A 410 -32.64 -11.63 -2.50
CA ALA A 410 -33.01 -10.73 -3.60
C ALA A 410 -31.92 -9.69 -3.86
N LEU A 411 -31.39 -9.08 -2.81
CA LEU A 411 -30.27 -8.12 -2.89
C LEU A 411 -29.01 -8.76 -3.47
N MET A 412 -28.64 -9.97 -3.02
CA MET A 412 -27.42 -10.63 -3.51
C MET A 412 -27.52 -10.99 -4.99
N ARG A 413 -28.68 -11.41 -5.48
CA ARG A 413 -28.88 -11.69 -6.92
C ARG A 413 -28.74 -10.42 -7.77
N GLU A 414 -29.28 -9.29 -7.31
CA GLU A 414 -29.10 -8.00 -7.97
C GLU A 414 -27.62 -7.57 -7.98
N THR A 415 -26.96 -7.71 -6.83
CA THR A 415 -25.51 -7.41 -6.67
C THR A 415 -24.67 -8.24 -7.63
N GLU A 416 -24.91 -9.55 -7.69
CA GLU A 416 -24.22 -10.47 -8.59
C GLU A 416 -24.42 -10.08 -10.06
N SER A 417 -25.67 -9.84 -10.47
CA SER A 417 -25.98 -9.40 -11.84
C SER A 417 -25.27 -8.08 -12.21
N ARG A 418 -25.09 -7.18 -11.23
CA ARG A 418 -24.33 -5.94 -11.43
C ARG A 418 -22.84 -6.20 -11.62
N ILE A 419 -22.26 -7.09 -10.81
CA ILE A 419 -20.84 -7.49 -10.90
C ILE A 419 -20.57 -8.18 -12.24
N GLU A 420 -21.42 -9.07 -12.69
CA GLU A 420 -21.29 -9.73 -14.00
C GLU A 420 -21.26 -8.71 -15.16
N ARG A 421 -22.11 -7.70 -15.10
CA ARG A 421 -22.13 -6.63 -16.11
C ARG A 421 -20.90 -5.73 -16.05
N SER A 422 -20.43 -5.41 -14.86
CA SER A 422 -19.27 -4.50 -14.69
C SER A 422 -17.93 -5.20 -14.91
N GLY A 423 -17.87 -6.51 -14.73
CA GLY A 423 -16.63 -7.29 -14.87
C GLY A 423 -15.66 -7.10 -13.73
N VAL A 424 -16.13 -6.81 -12.51
CA VAL A 424 -15.28 -6.79 -11.29
C VAL A 424 -14.59 -8.13 -11.15
N SER A 425 -13.27 -8.11 -10.91
CA SER A 425 -12.42 -9.30 -10.87
C SER A 425 -11.77 -9.56 -9.50
N ASP A 426 -12.09 -8.81 -8.46
CA ASP A 426 -11.59 -9.06 -7.11
C ASP A 426 -12.11 -10.40 -6.57
N ALA A 427 -11.23 -11.40 -6.59
CA ALA A 427 -11.56 -12.77 -6.21
C ALA A 427 -11.89 -12.88 -4.71
N GLU A 428 -11.31 -12.05 -3.83
CA GLU A 428 -11.67 -12.00 -2.42
C GLU A 428 -13.05 -11.39 -2.21
N GLY A 429 -13.41 -10.36 -2.98
CA GLY A 429 -14.76 -9.79 -2.98
C GLY A 429 -15.80 -10.81 -3.39
N ILE A 430 -15.52 -11.64 -4.41
CA ILE A 430 -16.38 -12.75 -4.83
C ILE A 430 -16.51 -13.82 -3.73
N TYR A 431 -15.43 -14.10 -2.98
CA TYR A 431 -15.48 -14.98 -1.82
C TYR A 431 -16.48 -14.47 -0.75
N LYS A 432 -16.50 -13.17 -0.48
CA LYS A 432 -17.45 -12.58 0.47
C LYS A 432 -18.91 -12.70 0.00
N ILE A 433 -19.15 -12.70 -1.30
CA ILE A 433 -20.47 -13.00 -1.86
C ILE A 433 -20.84 -14.47 -1.62
N ALA A 434 -19.89 -15.40 -1.77
CA ALA A 434 -20.11 -16.81 -1.44
C ALA A 434 -20.48 -16.98 0.05
N GLN A 435 -19.79 -16.27 0.94
CA GLN A 435 -20.08 -16.25 2.38
C GLN A 435 -21.49 -15.70 2.68
N ALA A 436 -21.89 -14.61 2.01
CA ALA A 436 -23.23 -14.04 2.17
C ALA A 436 -24.33 -15.00 1.72
N TYR A 437 -24.19 -15.65 0.55
CA TYR A 437 -25.11 -16.69 0.11
C TYR A 437 -25.19 -17.88 1.08
N ALA A 438 -24.02 -18.30 1.62
CA ALA A 438 -23.98 -19.38 2.60
C ALA A 438 -24.71 -19.00 3.90
N ALA A 439 -24.52 -17.77 4.39
CA ALA A 439 -25.21 -17.24 5.57
C ALA A 439 -26.73 -17.16 5.37
N LEU A 440 -27.19 -16.84 4.14
CA LEU A 440 -28.60 -16.79 3.74
C LEU A 440 -29.17 -18.15 3.32
N GLY A 441 -28.43 -19.25 3.43
CA GLY A 441 -28.86 -20.61 3.15
C GLY A 441 -28.92 -21.02 1.67
N ASP A 442 -28.56 -20.16 0.72
CA ASP A 442 -28.48 -20.53 -0.71
C ASP A 442 -27.14 -21.22 -1.04
N LYS A 443 -27.02 -22.48 -0.66
CA LYS A 443 -25.83 -23.30 -0.85
C LYS A 443 -25.41 -23.40 -2.31
N ARG A 444 -26.36 -23.43 -3.26
CA ARG A 444 -26.07 -23.56 -4.69
C ARG A 444 -25.34 -22.31 -5.20
N SER A 445 -25.83 -21.13 -4.88
CA SER A 445 -25.20 -19.86 -5.25
C SER A 445 -23.87 -19.68 -4.51
N ALA A 446 -23.81 -20.06 -3.22
CA ALA A 446 -22.58 -20.04 -2.44
C ALA A 446 -21.46 -20.90 -3.08
N MET A 447 -21.75 -22.14 -3.47
CA MET A 447 -20.80 -23.03 -4.15
C MET A 447 -20.33 -22.48 -5.50
N ARG A 448 -21.22 -21.85 -6.25
CA ARG A 448 -20.86 -21.23 -7.54
C ARG A 448 -19.93 -20.05 -7.35
N MET A 449 -20.22 -19.16 -6.39
CA MET A 449 -19.36 -18.02 -6.07
C MET A 449 -18.02 -18.46 -5.47
N LEU A 450 -17.99 -19.48 -4.61
CA LEU A 450 -16.77 -20.05 -4.08
C LEU A 450 -15.87 -20.59 -5.20
N ARG A 451 -16.42 -21.32 -6.16
CA ARG A 451 -15.68 -21.77 -7.36
C ARG A 451 -15.10 -20.58 -8.12
N GLN A 452 -15.94 -19.58 -8.41
CA GLN A 452 -15.50 -18.38 -9.13
C GLN A 452 -14.38 -17.62 -8.40
N SER A 453 -14.42 -17.56 -7.08
CA SER A 453 -13.38 -16.95 -6.25
C SER A 453 -12.05 -17.72 -6.35
N ILE A 454 -12.08 -19.05 -6.21
CA ILE A 454 -10.87 -19.90 -6.29
C ILE A 454 -10.28 -19.84 -7.71
N ASP A 455 -11.10 -20.00 -8.74
CA ASP A 455 -10.68 -19.89 -10.14
C ASP A 455 -10.16 -18.49 -10.46
N GLY A 456 -10.71 -17.45 -9.82
CA GLY A 456 -10.30 -16.06 -9.90
C GLY A 456 -9.02 -15.74 -9.13
N GLY A 457 -8.48 -16.67 -8.35
CA GLY A 457 -7.16 -16.56 -7.72
C GLY A 457 -7.12 -16.20 -6.25
N PHE A 458 -8.23 -16.29 -5.53
CA PHE A 458 -8.22 -16.29 -4.07
C PHE A 458 -8.17 -17.74 -3.58
N PHE A 459 -6.98 -18.20 -3.19
CA PHE A 459 -6.72 -19.60 -2.81
C PHE A 459 -6.21 -19.76 -1.37
N CYS A 460 -6.78 -18.98 -0.46
CA CYS A 460 -6.43 -18.95 0.95
C CYS A 460 -6.90 -20.23 1.67
N SER A 461 -6.31 -21.40 1.34
CA SER A 461 -6.70 -22.71 1.86
C SER A 461 -6.79 -22.78 3.38
N PRO A 462 -5.82 -22.24 4.17
CA PRO A 462 -5.91 -22.30 5.63
C PRO A 462 -7.16 -21.60 6.20
N TYR A 463 -7.64 -20.55 5.52
CA TYR A 463 -8.88 -19.89 5.92
C TYR A 463 -10.12 -20.68 5.53
N PHE A 464 -10.17 -21.23 4.31
CA PHE A 464 -11.31 -22.03 3.84
C PHE A 464 -11.56 -23.26 4.73
N GLU A 465 -10.49 -23.85 5.27
CA GLU A 465 -10.58 -24.99 6.18
C GLU A 465 -11.25 -24.64 7.50
N THR A 466 -11.08 -23.41 7.98
CA THR A 466 -11.52 -22.97 9.31
C THR A 466 -12.70 -22.01 9.29
N ASP A 467 -13.12 -21.53 8.11
CA ASP A 467 -14.22 -20.57 7.99
C ASP A 467 -15.58 -21.22 8.32
N PRO A 468 -16.24 -20.80 9.44
CA PRO A 468 -17.53 -21.35 9.83
C PRO A 468 -18.66 -21.02 8.84
N LEU A 469 -18.52 -19.97 8.00
CA LEU A 469 -19.48 -19.65 6.96
C LEU A 469 -19.49 -20.68 5.83
N LEU A 470 -18.44 -21.48 5.69
CA LEU A 470 -18.40 -22.59 4.74
C LEU A 470 -18.94 -23.92 5.32
N ASP A 471 -19.22 -24.01 6.62
CA ASP A 471 -19.72 -25.26 7.25
C ASP A 471 -20.96 -25.82 6.57
N PRO A 472 -21.97 -25.00 6.16
CA PRO A 472 -23.13 -25.50 5.43
C PRO A 472 -22.80 -26.15 4.08
N LEU A 473 -21.64 -25.80 3.49
CA LEU A 473 -21.24 -26.25 2.15
C LEU A 473 -20.39 -27.52 2.19
N ARG A 474 -19.82 -27.92 3.35
CA ARG A 474 -18.85 -29.02 3.44
C ARG A 474 -19.34 -30.37 2.92
N GLN A 475 -20.67 -30.59 2.90
CA GLN A 475 -21.30 -31.81 2.39
C GLN A 475 -21.83 -31.66 0.95
N GLU A 476 -21.69 -30.47 0.34
CA GLU A 476 -22.17 -30.23 -1.03
C GLU A 476 -21.25 -30.91 -2.06
N ALA A 477 -21.86 -31.40 -3.14
CA ALA A 477 -21.12 -32.00 -4.24
C ALA A 477 -20.10 -31.02 -4.84
N GLY A 478 -18.85 -31.45 -4.98
CA GLY A 478 -17.73 -30.65 -5.52
C GLY A 478 -17.02 -29.74 -4.49
N PHE A 479 -17.48 -29.69 -3.23
CA PHE A 479 -16.78 -28.88 -2.20
C PHE A 479 -15.38 -29.39 -1.94
N THR A 480 -15.21 -30.70 -1.74
CA THR A 480 -13.89 -31.32 -1.51
C THR A 480 -12.93 -31.07 -2.67
N GLU A 481 -13.43 -31.13 -3.91
CA GLU A 481 -12.62 -30.86 -5.10
C GLU A 481 -12.13 -29.39 -5.11
N LEU A 482 -12.98 -28.43 -4.80
CA LEU A 482 -12.63 -27.02 -4.69
C LEU A 482 -11.57 -26.76 -3.60
N MET A 483 -11.72 -27.40 -2.44
CA MET A 483 -10.76 -27.29 -1.35
C MET A 483 -9.41 -27.90 -1.76
N SER A 484 -9.41 -29.04 -2.45
CA SER A 484 -8.19 -29.67 -2.97
C SER A 484 -7.46 -28.76 -3.98
N GLN A 485 -8.20 -28.14 -4.91
CA GLN A 485 -7.66 -27.19 -5.88
C GLN A 485 -7.01 -25.97 -5.19
N ALA A 486 -7.69 -25.39 -4.20
CA ALA A 486 -7.15 -24.27 -3.45
C ALA A 486 -5.91 -24.66 -2.63
N HIS A 487 -5.92 -25.85 -2.03
CA HIS A 487 -4.82 -26.39 -1.24
C HIS A 487 -3.57 -26.67 -2.09
N GLU A 488 -3.72 -27.28 -3.27
CA GLU A 488 -2.63 -27.51 -4.20
C GLU A 488 -1.93 -26.20 -4.58
N ARG A 489 -2.70 -25.18 -4.96
CA ARG A 489 -2.16 -23.88 -5.32
C ARG A 489 -1.50 -23.16 -4.12
N TYR A 490 -2.05 -23.31 -2.91
CA TYR A 490 -1.44 -22.82 -1.66
C TYR A 490 -0.08 -23.48 -1.40
N GLU A 491 0.04 -24.80 -1.51
CA GLU A 491 1.31 -25.50 -1.28
C GLU A 491 2.36 -25.16 -2.36
N ASP A 492 1.96 -24.97 -3.61
CA ASP A 492 2.84 -24.49 -4.68
C ASP A 492 3.36 -23.08 -4.37
N PHE A 493 2.48 -22.17 -3.95
CA PHE A 493 2.84 -20.81 -3.56
C PHE A 493 3.83 -20.80 -2.38
N LYS A 494 3.53 -21.56 -1.35
CA LYS A 494 4.36 -21.75 -0.16
C LYS A 494 5.74 -22.31 -0.52
N THR A 495 5.79 -23.36 -1.33
CA THR A 495 7.03 -23.97 -1.79
C THR A 495 7.89 -22.97 -2.57
N ARG A 496 7.28 -22.22 -3.48
CA ARG A 496 7.96 -21.26 -4.34
C ARG A 496 8.62 -20.12 -3.56
N PHE A 497 7.96 -19.62 -2.52
CA PHE A 497 8.38 -18.37 -1.87
C PHE A 497 8.97 -18.54 -0.47
N PHE A 498 8.77 -19.69 0.19
CA PHE A 498 9.16 -19.85 1.60
C PHE A 498 10.05 -21.07 1.86
N THR A 499 9.97 -22.15 1.05
CA THR A 499 10.80 -23.34 1.27
C THR A 499 12.21 -23.20 0.69
N ALA A 500 12.35 -22.56 -0.46
CA ALA A 500 13.66 -22.36 -1.10
C ALA A 500 14.61 -21.39 -0.35
N ALA A 501 14.10 -20.61 0.60
CA ALA A 501 14.91 -19.68 1.40
C ALA A 501 15.57 -20.35 2.62
N THR A 502 15.07 -21.49 3.08
CA THR A 502 15.61 -22.24 4.23
C THR A 502 16.88 -23.01 3.87
N GLU A 503 17.04 -23.38 2.59
CA GLU A 503 18.23 -24.13 2.11
C GLU A 503 19.45 -23.24 1.79
N ARG A 504 19.31 -21.92 1.81
CA ARG A 504 20.40 -20.94 1.51
C ARG A 504 20.98 -20.22 2.74
N ARG A 505 20.70 -20.67 3.97
CA ARG A 505 21.50 -20.22 5.11
C ARG A 505 22.77 -21.06 5.17
N PRO A 506 23.96 -20.53 4.84
CA PRO A 506 25.18 -21.23 5.17
C PRO A 506 25.24 -21.33 6.70
N GLU A 507 25.42 -22.53 7.20
CA GLU A 507 25.89 -22.78 8.54
C GLU A 507 27.24 -22.05 8.67
N ASN A 508 27.28 -20.96 9.43
CA ASN A 508 28.52 -20.40 10.00
C ASN A 508 28.24 -19.74 11.37
#